data_74a3f1f28150784ac5d0a582bc6ace16
#
_entry.id   74a3f1f28150784ac5d0a582bc6ace16
#
_cell.length_a   1.000
_cell.length_b   1.000
_cell.length_c   1.000
_cell.angle_alpha   90.00
_cell.angle_beta   90.00
_cell.angle_gamma   90.00
#
_symmetry.space_group_name_H-M   'P 1'
#
loop_
_entity.id
_entity.type
_entity.pdbx_description
1 polymer ?
#
loop_
_entity_poly.entity_id
_entity_poly.type
_entity_poly.pdbx_seq_one_letter_code
_entity_poly.pdbx_strand_id
1 'polypeptide(L)'
;MVCKKCGAEIPDDSVFCGKCGAKINGESFFNEIRNKKSLFVMKKPLIVLIVVLIIVIATTFVYAGNSLRTFKNALKNGDYKEAIKIYDNEIRGNPDKEKQVTSFLKNEIQETLTSYKGGKITYNEAINKLQIIINSGFVTEDAKNALDEVKRINESNIAFENGQKLLANKNYIEGIKELRKVIKDDKNYIKAQELIKNSVDDYKKEVLSKTDDLAKEAEYSSALNIINEALTIIPNDADLAERKSTYEKLNKEKAEAEKKKMIEELKAKQEVVVIDARVTSDWLHSEIAEILVKNISNKVVKKYIVGWMAFDKNNYPVKSGWVFPEYLKEGVAEINIQPGEIVGRGYGFDLGNSGAKKIIACIKEVEYYDGSKWYNEYYDYWVDEHKEKPLNND
;
A
#
# COMPACT_ATOMS: atom_id res chain seq x y z
N MET A 1 40.22 -51.96 -29.80
CA MET A 1 40.12 -52.39 -31.23
C MET A 1 39.85 -51.23 -32.17
N VAL A 2 40.04 -51.42 -33.49
CA VAL A 2 39.79 -50.31 -34.45
C VAL A 2 38.52 -50.61 -35.27
N CYS A 3 37.69 -49.65 -35.46
CA CYS A 3 36.48 -49.78 -36.28
C CYS A 3 36.80 -50.00 -37.75
N LYS A 4 36.41 -51.13 -38.31
CA LYS A 4 36.66 -51.48 -39.70
C LYS A 4 35.97 -50.58 -40.73
N LYS A 5 35.00 -49.78 -40.33
CA LYS A 5 34.26 -48.89 -41.24
C LYS A 5 34.83 -47.48 -41.30
N CYS A 6 35.38 -46.95 -40.21
CA CYS A 6 35.84 -45.54 -40.18
C CYS A 6 37.22 -45.35 -39.58
N GLY A 7 37.95 -46.40 -39.19
CA GLY A 7 39.30 -46.32 -38.66
C GLY A 7 39.45 -45.74 -37.24
N ALA A 8 38.42 -45.46 -36.55
CA ALA A 8 38.48 -44.88 -35.19
C ALA A 8 38.84 -45.96 -34.17
N GLU A 9 39.68 -45.64 -33.19
CA GLU A 9 39.95 -46.48 -32.04
C GLU A 9 38.71 -46.52 -31.13
N ILE A 10 38.35 -47.72 -30.70
CA ILE A 10 37.18 -47.98 -29.86
C ILE A 10 37.57 -48.96 -28.76
N PRO A 11 36.97 -48.84 -27.53
CA PRO A 11 37.19 -49.81 -26.47
C PRO A 11 36.92 -51.24 -26.95
N ASP A 12 37.62 -52.19 -26.38
CA ASP A 12 37.59 -53.60 -26.84
C ASP A 12 36.28 -54.32 -26.55
N ASP A 13 35.42 -53.77 -25.72
CA ASP A 13 34.11 -54.28 -25.35
C ASP A 13 32.93 -53.58 -26.04
N SER A 14 33.20 -52.64 -26.95
CA SER A 14 32.18 -51.83 -27.60
C SER A 14 31.41 -52.63 -28.67
N VAL A 15 30.09 -52.62 -28.54
CA VAL A 15 29.13 -53.24 -29.49
C VAL A 15 28.88 -52.39 -30.73
N PHE A 16 29.08 -51.09 -30.60
CA PHE A 16 28.89 -50.12 -31.68
C PHE A 16 30.06 -49.11 -31.69
N CYS A 17 30.45 -48.62 -32.84
CA CYS A 17 31.44 -47.55 -32.97
C CYS A 17 30.81 -46.20 -32.60
N GLY A 18 31.29 -45.52 -31.54
CA GLY A 18 30.80 -44.23 -31.09
C GLY A 18 30.97 -43.08 -32.11
N LYS A 19 31.84 -43.26 -33.16
CA LYS A 19 32.08 -42.23 -34.15
C LYS A 19 31.22 -42.36 -35.42
N CYS A 20 30.89 -43.60 -35.86
CA CYS A 20 30.16 -43.81 -37.12
C CYS A 20 28.89 -44.69 -36.94
N GLY A 21 28.56 -45.14 -35.73
CA GLY A 21 27.40 -45.96 -35.44
C GLY A 21 27.42 -47.40 -35.97
N ALA A 22 28.54 -47.84 -36.60
CA ALA A 22 28.64 -49.17 -37.16
C ALA A 22 28.67 -50.26 -36.05
N LYS A 23 27.89 -51.30 -36.24
CA LYS A 23 27.88 -52.46 -35.32
C LYS A 23 29.16 -53.26 -35.50
N ILE A 24 29.83 -53.59 -34.42
CA ILE A 24 31.07 -54.36 -34.42
C ILE A 24 30.68 -55.80 -34.20
N ASN A 25 30.94 -56.65 -35.21
CA ASN A 25 30.53 -58.06 -35.16
C ASN A 25 31.24 -58.78 -34.03
N GLY A 26 30.49 -59.20 -33.04
CA GLY A 26 30.89 -60.13 -32.00
C GLY A 26 30.52 -61.58 -32.38
N GLU A 27 31.17 -62.09 -33.40
CA GLU A 27 30.95 -63.51 -33.79
C GLU A 27 31.83 -64.53 -33.05
N SER A 28 32.48 -64.19 -31.95
CA SER A 28 33.39 -65.12 -31.27
C SER A 28 32.89 -65.72 -29.94
N PHE A 29 31.73 -65.32 -29.45
CA PHE A 29 31.30 -65.76 -28.12
C PHE A 29 30.28 -66.95 -28.12
N PHE A 30 29.72 -67.32 -29.26
CA PHE A 30 28.74 -68.43 -29.33
C PHE A 30 29.30 -69.77 -29.78
N ASN A 31 30.56 -69.89 -30.22
CA ASN A 31 31.12 -71.18 -30.69
C ASN A 31 31.86 -71.98 -29.63
N GLU A 32 32.11 -71.44 -28.42
CA GLU A 32 32.83 -72.18 -27.37
C GLU A 32 31.91 -73.01 -26.47
N ILE A 33 30.60 -72.83 -26.56
CA ILE A 33 29.64 -73.62 -25.77
C ILE A 33 29.21 -74.92 -26.46
N ARG A 34 29.63 -75.18 -27.72
CA ARG A 34 29.15 -76.33 -28.49
C ARG A 34 30.00 -77.61 -28.35
N ASN A 35 31.09 -77.58 -27.59
CA ASN A 35 32.02 -78.77 -27.53
C ASN A 35 32.37 -79.20 -26.10
N LYS A 36 31.53 -79.02 -25.11
CA LYS A 36 31.57 -79.82 -23.85
C LYS A 36 30.25 -80.49 -23.63
N LYS A 37 30.05 -81.65 -24.30
CA LYS A 37 29.13 -82.72 -23.87
C LYS A 37 29.69 -83.27 -22.59
N SER A 38 29.35 -82.73 -21.43
CA SER A 38 29.32 -83.42 -20.17
C SER A 38 27.88 -83.68 -19.82
N LEU A 39 27.47 -84.98 -19.88
CA LEU A 39 26.19 -85.45 -19.48
C LEU A 39 25.95 -85.12 -17.98
N PHE A 40 25.23 -84.04 -17.72
CA PHE A 40 24.56 -83.86 -16.46
C PHE A 40 23.11 -84.43 -16.66
N VAL A 41 22.93 -85.71 -16.37
CA VAL A 41 21.59 -86.30 -16.30
C VAL A 41 20.89 -85.67 -15.10
N MET A 42 20.27 -84.60 -15.30
CA MET A 42 19.35 -83.96 -14.31
C MET A 42 18.13 -84.92 -14.21
N LYS A 43 17.91 -85.44 -13.01
CA LYS A 43 16.72 -86.28 -12.72
C LYS A 43 15.45 -85.49 -13.08
N LYS A 44 14.52 -86.11 -13.82
CA LYS A 44 13.26 -85.47 -14.30
C LYS A 44 12.53 -84.62 -13.29
N PRO A 45 12.52 -84.91 -11.96
CA PRO A 45 11.85 -84.07 -10.97
C PRO A 45 12.53 -82.73 -10.78
N LEU A 46 13.86 -82.56 -11.03
CA LEU A 46 14.60 -81.26 -10.91
C LEU A 46 14.29 -80.33 -12.05
N ILE A 47 14.11 -80.84 -13.28
CA ILE A 47 13.72 -80.03 -14.46
C ILE A 47 12.29 -79.47 -14.27
N VAL A 48 11.37 -80.33 -13.74
CA VAL A 48 10.00 -79.88 -13.44
C VAL A 48 10.02 -78.78 -12.36
N LEU A 49 10.83 -78.99 -11.32
CA LEU A 49 10.95 -77.92 -10.26
C LEU A 49 11.50 -76.59 -10.78
N ILE A 50 12.49 -76.62 -11.67
CA ILE A 50 13.04 -75.37 -12.30
C ILE A 50 12.02 -74.77 -13.23
N VAL A 51 11.28 -75.57 -14.01
CA VAL A 51 10.23 -75.01 -14.90
C VAL A 51 9.09 -74.44 -14.09
N VAL A 52 8.68 -75.08 -13.02
CA VAL A 52 7.64 -74.56 -12.06
C VAL A 52 8.17 -73.29 -11.40
N LEU A 53 9.44 -73.21 -11.00
CA LEU A 53 10.03 -72.00 -10.42
C LEU A 53 10.08 -70.87 -11.42
N ILE A 54 10.45 -71.11 -12.69
CA ILE A 54 10.45 -70.10 -13.77
C ILE A 54 9.01 -69.66 -14.07
N ILE A 55 8.05 -70.56 -14.08
CA ILE A 55 6.62 -70.18 -14.29
C ILE A 55 6.12 -69.37 -13.11
N VAL A 56 6.45 -69.72 -11.87
CA VAL A 56 6.10 -68.94 -10.70
C VAL A 56 6.75 -67.56 -10.71
N ILE A 57 8.02 -67.47 -11.08
CA ILE A 57 8.72 -66.18 -11.23
C ILE A 57 8.11 -65.39 -12.37
N ALA A 58 7.81 -65.97 -13.52
CA ALA A 58 7.18 -65.30 -14.65
C ALA A 58 5.77 -64.82 -14.35
N THR A 59 4.96 -65.65 -13.62
CA THR A 59 3.62 -65.24 -13.20
C THR A 59 3.64 -64.19 -12.14
N THR A 60 4.57 -64.21 -11.18
CA THR A 60 4.74 -63.14 -10.19
C THR A 60 5.20 -61.82 -10.84
N PHE A 61 6.07 -61.89 -11.87
CA PHE A 61 6.49 -60.71 -12.63
C PHE A 61 5.35 -60.09 -13.48
N VAL A 62 4.53 -60.93 -14.11
CA VAL A 62 3.35 -60.52 -14.88
C VAL A 62 2.26 -60.00 -13.97
N TYR A 63 2.05 -60.60 -12.81
CA TYR A 63 1.09 -60.12 -11.80
C TYR A 63 1.57 -58.80 -11.15
N ALA A 64 2.86 -58.67 -10.88
CA ALA A 64 3.44 -57.45 -10.31
C ALA A 64 3.32 -56.26 -11.25
N GLY A 65 3.49 -56.47 -12.58
CA GLY A 65 3.33 -55.39 -13.59
C GLY A 65 1.86 -55.01 -13.83
N ASN A 66 0.92 -55.92 -13.53
CA ASN A 66 -0.51 -55.69 -13.79
C ASN A 66 -1.14 -54.83 -12.68
N SER A 67 -0.84 -55.09 -11.39
CA SER A 67 -1.41 -54.35 -10.26
C SER A 67 -1.03 -52.86 -10.27
N LEU A 68 0.19 -52.51 -10.58
CA LEU A 68 0.61 -51.12 -10.70
C LEU A 68 -0.04 -50.40 -11.90
N ARG A 69 -0.23 -51.10 -13.00
CA ARG A 69 -0.91 -50.59 -14.19
C ARG A 69 -2.40 -50.33 -13.93
N THR A 70 -3.07 -51.31 -13.27
CA THR A 70 -4.49 -51.17 -12.92
C THR A 70 -4.71 -50.04 -11.92
N PHE A 71 -3.86 -49.92 -10.89
CA PHE A 71 -3.85 -48.80 -9.97
C PHE A 71 -3.76 -47.45 -10.71
N LYS A 72 -2.76 -47.29 -11.59
CA LYS A 72 -2.58 -46.06 -12.40
C LYS A 72 -3.78 -45.73 -13.27
N ASN A 73 -4.38 -46.76 -13.89
CA ASN A 73 -5.57 -46.58 -14.73
C ASN A 73 -6.78 -46.15 -13.91
N ALA A 74 -7.01 -46.78 -12.75
CA ALA A 74 -8.11 -46.43 -11.84
C ALA A 74 -8.00 -44.95 -11.42
N LEU A 75 -6.83 -44.46 -11.03
CA LEU A 75 -6.61 -43.06 -10.70
C LEU A 75 -6.81 -42.13 -11.88
N LYS A 76 -6.28 -42.46 -13.07
CA LYS A 76 -6.47 -41.65 -14.29
C LYS A 76 -7.93 -41.52 -14.70
N ASN A 77 -8.74 -42.54 -14.43
CA ASN A 77 -10.18 -42.53 -14.66
C ASN A 77 -10.97 -41.83 -13.53
N GLY A 78 -10.31 -41.35 -12.48
CA GLY A 78 -10.96 -40.71 -11.33
C GLY A 78 -11.57 -41.68 -10.32
N ASP A 79 -11.35 -42.99 -10.49
CA ASP A 79 -11.83 -44.02 -9.59
C ASP A 79 -10.82 -44.28 -8.44
N TYR A 80 -10.77 -43.32 -7.52
CA TYR A 80 -9.85 -43.40 -6.37
C TYR A 80 -10.25 -44.56 -5.41
N LYS A 81 -11.52 -44.96 -5.37
CA LYS A 81 -11.96 -46.07 -4.51
C LYS A 81 -11.39 -47.40 -5.00
N GLU A 82 -11.46 -47.65 -6.31
CA GLU A 82 -10.85 -48.85 -6.90
C GLU A 82 -9.33 -48.77 -6.80
N ALA A 83 -8.71 -47.63 -6.96
CA ALA A 83 -7.28 -47.45 -6.75
C ALA A 83 -6.85 -47.81 -5.32
N ILE A 84 -7.57 -47.38 -4.29
CA ILE A 84 -7.32 -47.73 -2.88
C ILE A 84 -7.45 -49.27 -2.68
N LYS A 85 -8.50 -49.88 -3.21
CA LYS A 85 -8.72 -51.32 -3.12
C LYS A 85 -7.57 -52.11 -3.77
N ILE A 86 -7.12 -51.70 -4.95
CA ILE A 86 -5.98 -52.34 -5.61
C ILE A 86 -4.71 -52.18 -4.78
N TYR A 87 -4.49 -50.98 -4.22
CA TYR A 87 -3.34 -50.71 -3.36
C TYR A 87 -3.34 -51.65 -2.13
N ASP A 88 -4.46 -51.72 -1.42
CA ASP A 88 -4.57 -52.50 -0.20
C ASP A 88 -4.41 -54.00 -0.43
N ASN A 89 -4.95 -54.53 -1.54
CA ASN A 89 -4.95 -55.97 -1.82
C ASN A 89 -3.66 -56.46 -2.53
N GLU A 90 -3.02 -55.58 -3.35
CA GLU A 90 -2.01 -56.09 -4.29
C GLU A 90 -0.65 -55.33 -4.22
N ILE A 91 -0.61 -54.16 -3.54
CA ILE A 91 0.56 -53.30 -3.48
C ILE A 91 1.11 -53.16 -2.06
N ARG A 92 0.23 -52.97 -1.09
CA ARG A 92 0.59 -52.79 0.32
C ARG A 92 1.45 -53.95 0.83
N GLY A 93 2.51 -53.63 1.58
CA GLY A 93 3.47 -54.58 2.11
C GLY A 93 4.57 -54.99 1.12
N ASN A 94 4.55 -54.44 -0.09
CA ASN A 94 5.67 -54.59 -1.03
C ASN A 94 6.39 -53.24 -1.20
N PRO A 95 7.57 -53.03 -0.57
CA PRO A 95 8.26 -51.74 -0.54
C PRO A 95 8.58 -51.18 -1.94
N ASP A 96 8.92 -52.03 -2.90
CA ASP A 96 9.25 -51.60 -4.26
C ASP A 96 8.00 -51.10 -5.01
N LYS A 97 6.87 -51.75 -4.87
CA LYS A 97 5.61 -51.31 -5.47
C LYS A 97 5.10 -50.03 -4.81
N GLU A 98 5.15 -49.93 -3.48
CA GLU A 98 4.78 -48.72 -2.73
C GLU A 98 5.61 -47.53 -3.14
N LYS A 99 6.93 -47.70 -3.31
CA LYS A 99 7.83 -46.68 -3.83
C LYS A 99 7.47 -46.23 -5.26
N GLN A 100 7.10 -47.21 -6.12
CA GLN A 100 6.65 -46.93 -7.48
C GLN A 100 5.33 -46.14 -7.52
N VAL A 101 4.36 -46.48 -6.64
CA VAL A 101 3.13 -45.71 -6.50
C VAL A 101 3.41 -44.29 -6.04
N THR A 102 4.22 -44.10 -5.01
CA THR A 102 4.60 -42.78 -4.48
C THR A 102 5.28 -41.94 -5.55
N SER A 103 6.25 -42.52 -6.28
CA SER A 103 6.94 -41.84 -7.36
C SER A 103 6.00 -41.47 -8.51
N PHE A 104 5.10 -42.33 -8.89
CA PHE A 104 4.08 -42.04 -9.90
C PHE A 104 3.19 -40.89 -9.50
N LEU A 105 2.66 -40.89 -8.27
CA LEU A 105 1.77 -39.85 -7.77
C LEU A 105 2.48 -38.47 -7.67
N LYS A 106 3.73 -38.45 -7.20
CA LYS A 106 4.54 -37.25 -7.17
C LYS A 106 4.79 -36.70 -8.59
N ASN A 107 5.02 -37.56 -9.56
CA ASN A 107 5.15 -37.15 -10.97
C ASN A 107 3.83 -36.62 -11.54
N GLU A 108 2.68 -37.24 -11.26
CA GLU A 108 1.35 -36.75 -11.70
C GLU A 108 1.04 -35.37 -11.09
N ILE A 109 1.38 -35.16 -9.81
CA ILE A 109 1.26 -33.84 -9.16
C ILE A 109 2.11 -32.80 -9.89
N GLN A 110 3.39 -33.10 -10.10
CA GLN A 110 4.32 -32.18 -10.75
C GLN A 110 3.95 -31.92 -12.23
N GLU A 111 3.48 -32.94 -12.96
CA GLU A 111 3.00 -32.79 -14.32
C GLU A 111 1.73 -31.93 -14.38
N THR A 112 0.81 -32.13 -13.45
CA THR A 112 -0.40 -31.33 -13.35
C THR A 112 -0.08 -29.86 -13.11
N LEU A 113 0.80 -29.58 -12.15
CA LEU A 113 1.25 -28.23 -11.84
C LEU A 113 1.95 -27.56 -13.02
N THR A 114 2.89 -28.27 -13.66
CA THR A 114 3.63 -27.79 -14.83
C THR A 114 2.70 -27.54 -16.02
N SER A 115 1.74 -28.45 -16.26
CA SER A 115 0.76 -28.31 -17.35
C SER A 115 -0.18 -27.12 -17.13
N TYR A 116 -0.60 -26.88 -15.89
CA TYR A 116 -1.40 -25.71 -15.54
C TYR A 116 -0.61 -24.42 -15.70
N LYS A 117 0.60 -24.33 -15.15
CA LYS A 117 1.50 -23.19 -15.33
C LYS A 117 1.74 -22.86 -16.81
N GLY A 118 1.91 -23.90 -17.62
CA GLY A 118 2.09 -23.78 -19.06
C GLY A 118 0.80 -23.50 -19.86
N GLY A 119 -0.37 -23.46 -19.21
CA GLY A 119 -1.65 -23.21 -19.87
C GLY A 119 -2.15 -24.39 -20.74
N LYS A 120 -1.61 -25.59 -20.54
CA LYS A 120 -1.99 -26.83 -21.28
C LYS A 120 -3.29 -27.44 -20.75
N ILE A 121 -3.62 -27.19 -19.48
CA ILE A 121 -4.87 -27.61 -18.83
C ILE A 121 -5.51 -26.40 -18.15
N THR A 122 -6.82 -26.47 -17.97
CA THR A 122 -7.61 -25.45 -17.30
C THR A 122 -7.47 -25.54 -15.76
N TYR A 123 -7.88 -24.48 -15.06
CA TYR A 123 -7.96 -24.46 -13.60
C TYR A 123 -8.77 -25.64 -13.05
N ASN A 124 -9.97 -25.88 -13.62
CA ASN A 124 -10.84 -26.95 -13.16
C ASN A 124 -10.23 -28.34 -13.39
N GLU A 125 -9.55 -28.56 -14.50
CA GLU A 125 -8.84 -29.81 -14.77
C GLU A 125 -7.72 -30.05 -13.76
N ALA A 126 -6.93 -29.03 -13.45
CA ALA A 126 -5.86 -29.11 -12.45
C ALA A 126 -6.41 -29.42 -11.05
N ILE A 127 -7.45 -28.70 -10.62
CA ILE A 127 -8.14 -28.95 -9.34
C ILE A 127 -8.65 -30.38 -9.26
N ASN A 128 -9.36 -30.85 -10.29
CA ASN A 128 -9.94 -32.21 -10.32
C ASN A 128 -8.87 -33.28 -10.22
N LYS A 129 -7.76 -33.15 -10.96
CA LYS A 129 -6.65 -34.12 -10.91
C LYS A 129 -6.02 -34.17 -9.52
N LEU A 130 -5.74 -33.04 -8.91
CA LEU A 130 -5.15 -32.98 -7.56
C LEU A 130 -6.13 -33.49 -6.50
N GLN A 131 -7.41 -33.19 -6.62
CA GLN A 131 -8.43 -33.65 -5.69
C GLN A 131 -8.60 -35.19 -5.71
N ILE A 132 -8.47 -35.82 -6.89
CA ILE A 132 -8.48 -37.30 -7.01
C ILE A 132 -7.32 -37.90 -6.20
N ILE A 133 -6.11 -37.30 -6.29
CA ILE A 133 -4.95 -37.75 -5.53
C ILE A 133 -5.16 -37.52 -4.03
N ILE A 134 -5.70 -36.36 -3.62
CA ILE A 134 -6.03 -36.08 -2.21
C ILE A 134 -7.03 -37.11 -1.67
N ASN A 135 -8.10 -37.41 -2.41
CA ASN A 135 -9.15 -38.33 -2.02
C ASN A 135 -8.66 -39.80 -1.96
N SER A 136 -7.58 -40.11 -2.68
CA SER A 136 -6.95 -41.45 -2.59
C SER A 136 -6.21 -41.67 -1.27
N GLY A 137 -5.92 -40.61 -0.50
CA GLY A 137 -5.18 -40.69 0.76
C GLY A 137 -3.67 -40.86 0.64
N PHE A 138 -3.13 -41.00 -0.61
CA PHE A 138 -1.69 -41.10 -0.88
C PHE A 138 -1.10 -39.72 -1.16
N VAL A 139 0.14 -39.47 -0.71
CA VAL A 139 0.89 -38.24 -0.91
C VAL A 139 0.02 -36.96 -0.76
N THR A 140 -0.89 -36.99 0.20
CA THR A 140 -1.94 -35.95 0.38
C THR A 140 -1.37 -34.59 0.62
N GLU A 141 -0.26 -34.50 1.36
CA GLU A 141 0.39 -33.23 1.65
C GLU A 141 1.00 -32.60 0.38
N ASP A 142 1.72 -33.37 -0.42
CA ASP A 142 2.28 -32.91 -1.69
C ASP A 142 1.16 -32.43 -2.64
N ALA A 143 0.03 -33.16 -2.69
CA ALA A 143 -1.10 -32.80 -3.54
C ALA A 143 -1.86 -31.56 -3.04
N LYS A 144 -2.00 -31.36 -1.73
CA LYS A 144 -2.57 -30.14 -1.14
C LYS A 144 -1.71 -28.92 -1.43
N ASN A 145 -0.40 -29.03 -1.25
CA ASN A 145 0.53 -27.96 -1.55
C ASN A 145 0.45 -27.55 -3.03
N ALA A 146 0.39 -28.51 -3.93
CA ALA A 146 0.20 -28.26 -5.36
C ALA A 146 -1.18 -27.61 -5.66
N LEU A 147 -2.23 -28.04 -4.97
CA LEU A 147 -3.57 -27.47 -5.09
C LEU A 147 -3.58 -26.00 -4.68
N ASP A 148 -2.93 -25.66 -3.58
CA ASP A 148 -2.84 -24.28 -3.11
C ASP A 148 -1.99 -23.42 -4.06
N GLU A 149 -0.94 -23.99 -4.65
CA GLU A 149 -0.17 -23.32 -5.67
C GLU A 149 -0.99 -23.05 -6.95
N VAL A 150 -1.80 -24.00 -7.41
CA VAL A 150 -2.73 -23.84 -8.54
C VAL A 150 -3.74 -22.73 -8.26
N LYS A 151 -4.33 -22.67 -7.05
CA LYS A 151 -5.26 -21.61 -6.65
C LYS A 151 -4.58 -20.24 -6.69
N ARG A 152 -3.39 -20.14 -6.10
CA ARG A 152 -2.61 -18.89 -6.05
C ARG A 152 -2.27 -18.36 -7.45
N ILE A 153 -1.91 -19.26 -8.38
CA ILE A 153 -1.66 -18.87 -9.77
C ILE A 153 -2.95 -18.45 -10.48
N ASN A 154 -4.08 -19.12 -10.17
CA ASN A 154 -5.37 -18.71 -10.74
C ASN A 154 -5.81 -17.32 -10.26
N GLU A 155 -5.67 -17.01 -8.97
CA GLU A 155 -5.92 -15.68 -8.41
C GLU A 155 -5.04 -14.62 -9.09
N SER A 156 -3.77 -14.96 -9.35
CA SER A 156 -2.84 -14.12 -10.09
C SER A 156 -3.29 -13.86 -11.53
N ASN A 157 -3.74 -14.88 -12.25
CA ASN A 157 -4.29 -14.73 -13.61
C ASN A 157 -5.53 -13.82 -13.63
N ILE A 158 -6.45 -14.01 -12.66
CA ILE A 158 -7.65 -13.16 -12.53
C ILE A 158 -7.25 -11.71 -12.25
N ALA A 159 -6.28 -11.49 -11.36
CA ALA A 159 -5.76 -10.16 -11.07
C ALA A 159 -5.15 -9.49 -12.32
N PHE A 160 -4.42 -10.25 -13.14
CA PHE A 160 -3.89 -9.76 -14.41
C PHE A 160 -5.00 -9.32 -15.36
N GLU A 161 -6.03 -10.15 -15.57
CA GLU A 161 -7.15 -9.83 -16.46
C GLU A 161 -7.96 -8.61 -15.97
N ASN A 162 -8.21 -8.53 -14.66
CA ASN A 162 -8.90 -7.40 -14.05
C ASN A 162 -8.08 -6.11 -14.20
N GLY A 163 -6.78 -6.19 -13.92
CA GLY A 163 -5.88 -5.06 -14.10
C GLY A 163 -5.88 -4.52 -15.52
N GLN A 164 -5.81 -5.40 -16.53
CA GLN A 164 -5.87 -4.99 -17.94
C GLN A 164 -7.20 -4.28 -18.28
N LYS A 165 -8.34 -4.81 -17.81
CA LYS A 165 -9.65 -4.19 -18.04
C LYS A 165 -9.74 -2.80 -17.40
N LEU A 166 -9.24 -2.66 -16.18
CA LEU A 166 -9.23 -1.38 -15.47
C LEU A 166 -8.36 -0.35 -16.19
N LEU A 167 -7.17 -0.74 -16.64
CA LEU A 167 -6.29 0.16 -17.39
C LEU A 167 -6.88 0.57 -18.76
N ALA A 168 -7.57 -0.34 -19.46
CA ALA A 168 -8.25 -0.02 -20.70
C ALA A 168 -9.33 1.07 -20.51
N ASN A 169 -9.92 1.15 -19.31
CA ASN A 169 -10.87 2.18 -18.92
C ASN A 169 -10.22 3.40 -18.25
N LYS A 170 -8.88 3.53 -18.31
CA LYS A 170 -8.08 4.58 -17.65
C LYS A 170 -8.25 4.63 -16.12
N ASN A 171 -8.72 3.57 -15.50
CA ASN A 171 -8.74 3.44 -14.05
C ASN A 171 -7.37 2.98 -13.58
N TYR A 172 -6.39 3.91 -13.61
CA TYR A 172 -4.98 3.61 -13.36
C TYR A 172 -4.73 3.08 -11.95
N ILE A 173 -5.33 3.71 -10.94
CA ILE A 173 -5.11 3.39 -9.53
C ILE A 173 -5.45 1.92 -9.27
N GLU A 174 -6.70 1.53 -9.55
CA GLU A 174 -7.15 0.15 -9.30
C GLU A 174 -6.51 -0.84 -10.27
N GLY A 175 -6.26 -0.45 -11.52
CA GLY A 175 -5.56 -1.29 -12.49
C GLY A 175 -4.14 -1.64 -12.05
N ILE A 176 -3.37 -0.66 -11.56
CA ILE A 176 -2.02 -0.89 -11.02
C ILE A 176 -2.07 -1.74 -9.75
N LYS A 177 -3.04 -1.51 -8.86
CA LYS A 177 -3.22 -2.33 -7.66
C LYS A 177 -3.51 -3.80 -8.01
N GLU A 178 -4.39 -4.05 -8.97
CA GLU A 178 -4.66 -5.42 -9.43
C GLU A 178 -3.44 -6.07 -10.05
N LEU A 179 -2.73 -5.39 -10.96
CA LEU A 179 -1.52 -5.92 -11.59
C LEU A 179 -0.39 -6.21 -10.59
N ARG A 180 -0.30 -5.49 -9.47
CA ARG A 180 0.68 -5.76 -8.39
C ARG A 180 0.41 -7.07 -7.65
N LYS A 181 -0.78 -7.64 -7.75
CA LYS A 181 -1.11 -8.96 -7.19
C LYS A 181 -0.58 -10.12 -8.06
N VAL A 182 -0.13 -9.83 -9.28
CA VAL A 182 0.41 -10.85 -10.20
C VAL A 182 1.74 -11.35 -9.66
N ILE A 183 1.82 -12.66 -9.39
CA ILE A 183 2.99 -13.31 -8.77
C ILE A 183 4.05 -13.71 -9.79
N LYS A 184 5.30 -13.87 -9.32
CA LYS A 184 6.45 -14.20 -10.20
C LYS A 184 6.31 -15.53 -10.95
N ASP A 185 5.57 -16.48 -10.36
CA ASP A 185 5.35 -17.80 -10.95
C ASP A 185 4.26 -17.81 -12.05
N ASP A 186 3.57 -16.68 -12.24
CA ASP A 186 2.59 -16.49 -13.30
C ASP A 186 3.28 -16.16 -14.62
N LYS A 187 2.85 -16.80 -15.71
CA LYS A 187 3.32 -16.52 -17.08
C LYS A 187 3.14 -15.05 -17.50
N ASN A 188 2.17 -14.37 -16.89
CA ASN A 188 1.86 -12.98 -17.18
C ASN A 188 2.69 -11.98 -16.35
N TYR A 189 3.53 -12.43 -15.43
CA TYR A 189 4.26 -11.55 -14.51
C TYR A 189 5.06 -10.45 -15.21
N ILE A 190 5.85 -10.81 -16.20
CA ILE A 190 6.68 -9.82 -16.93
C ILE A 190 5.79 -8.78 -17.64
N LYS A 191 4.71 -9.25 -18.29
CA LYS A 191 3.76 -8.35 -18.94
C LYS A 191 3.03 -7.45 -17.96
N ALA A 192 2.70 -7.98 -16.76
CA ALA A 192 2.10 -7.18 -15.69
C ALA A 192 3.05 -6.07 -15.23
N GLN A 193 4.34 -6.36 -15.04
CA GLN A 193 5.34 -5.35 -14.66
C GLN A 193 5.51 -4.26 -15.74
N GLU A 194 5.50 -4.63 -17.01
CA GLU A 194 5.55 -3.68 -18.12
C GLU A 194 4.30 -2.78 -18.16
N LEU A 195 3.12 -3.37 -18.00
CA LEU A 195 1.87 -2.62 -17.93
C LEU A 195 1.83 -1.66 -16.73
N ILE A 196 2.31 -2.09 -15.56
CA ILE A 196 2.43 -1.23 -14.39
C ILE A 196 3.31 -0.03 -14.71
N LYS A 197 4.51 -0.27 -15.25
CA LYS A 197 5.45 0.81 -15.57
C LYS A 197 4.83 1.84 -16.51
N ASN A 198 4.27 1.39 -17.64
CA ASN A 198 3.67 2.28 -18.62
C ASN A 198 2.48 3.05 -18.04
N SER A 199 1.64 2.37 -17.25
CA SER A 199 0.47 2.99 -16.62
C SER A 199 0.84 3.98 -15.52
N VAL A 200 1.93 3.75 -14.81
CA VAL A 200 2.49 4.72 -13.83
C VAL A 200 2.91 5.99 -14.55
N ASP A 201 3.61 5.88 -15.68
CA ASP A 201 4.07 7.04 -16.46
C ASP A 201 2.88 7.84 -17.03
N ASP A 202 1.87 7.17 -17.56
CA ASP A 202 0.66 7.82 -18.11
C ASP A 202 -0.18 8.46 -17.01
N TYR A 203 -0.38 7.76 -15.88
CA TYR A 203 -1.08 8.29 -14.72
C TYR A 203 -0.39 9.53 -14.15
N LYS A 204 0.94 9.48 -14.00
CA LYS A 204 1.73 10.64 -13.54
C LYS A 204 1.53 11.85 -14.44
N LYS A 205 1.59 11.68 -15.77
CA LYS A 205 1.33 12.78 -16.72
C LYS A 205 -0.06 13.38 -16.55
N GLU A 206 -1.09 12.54 -16.39
CA GLU A 206 -2.46 12.98 -16.17
C GLU A 206 -2.58 13.76 -14.84
N VAL A 207 -1.99 13.26 -13.76
CA VAL A 207 -1.97 13.91 -12.45
C VAL A 207 -1.29 15.28 -12.54
N LEU A 208 -0.10 15.35 -13.13
CA LEU A 208 0.63 16.62 -13.26
C LEU A 208 -0.16 17.64 -14.09
N SER A 209 -0.72 17.23 -15.23
CA SER A 209 -1.55 18.12 -16.04
C SER A 209 -2.76 18.66 -15.28
N LYS A 210 -3.51 17.78 -14.63
CA LYS A 210 -4.71 18.14 -13.89
C LYS A 210 -4.41 19.05 -12.69
N THR A 211 -3.31 18.79 -11.98
CA THR A 211 -2.91 19.62 -10.84
C THR A 211 -2.36 20.97 -11.27
N ASP A 212 -1.69 21.06 -12.43
CA ASP A 212 -1.28 22.33 -13.01
C ASP A 212 -2.48 23.20 -13.42
N ASP A 213 -3.53 22.59 -13.96
CA ASP A 213 -4.75 23.33 -14.31
C ASP A 213 -5.46 23.86 -13.07
N LEU A 214 -5.59 23.03 -12.01
CA LEU A 214 -6.12 23.45 -10.72
C LEU A 214 -5.28 24.57 -10.09
N ALA A 215 -3.95 24.51 -10.22
CA ALA A 215 -3.06 25.53 -9.69
C ALA A 215 -3.20 26.89 -10.42
N LYS A 216 -3.49 26.90 -11.72
CA LYS A 216 -3.81 28.15 -12.48
C LYS A 216 -5.06 28.83 -11.93
N GLU A 217 -6.01 28.04 -11.42
CA GLU A 217 -7.24 28.52 -10.79
C GLU A 217 -7.07 28.80 -9.28
N ALA A 218 -5.83 28.68 -8.77
CA ALA A 218 -5.49 28.78 -7.36
C ALA A 218 -6.23 27.75 -6.46
N GLU A 219 -6.65 26.63 -7.02
CA GLU A 219 -7.30 25.51 -6.32
C GLU A 219 -6.26 24.52 -5.73
N TYR A 220 -5.33 25.07 -4.92
CA TYR A 220 -4.18 24.31 -4.40
C TYR A 220 -4.57 23.14 -3.50
N SER A 221 -5.63 23.28 -2.70
CA SER A 221 -6.13 22.19 -1.85
C SER A 221 -6.62 21.00 -2.66
N SER A 222 -7.33 21.26 -3.76
CA SER A 222 -7.81 20.25 -4.69
C SER A 222 -6.65 19.56 -5.41
N ALA A 223 -5.63 20.34 -5.83
CA ALA A 223 -4.42 19.81 -6.44
C ALA A 223 -3.63 18.92 -5.46
N LEU A 224 -3.49 19.32 -4.20
CA LEU A 224 -2.82 18.54 -3.14
C LEU A 224 -3.51 17.22 -2.87
N ASN A 225 -4.83 17.17 -2.88
CA ASN A 225 -5.57 15.90 -2.70
C ASN A 225 -5.24 14.90 -3.80
N ILE A 226 -5.21 15.35 -5.07
CA ILE A 226 -4.86 14.52 -6.22
C ILE A 226 -3.41 14.03 -6.13
N ILE A 227 -2.45 14.90 -5.75
CA ILE A 227 -1.05 14.52 -5.58
C ILE A 227 -0.88 13.51 -4.44
N ASN A 228 -1.55 13.72 -3.31
CA ASN A 228 -1.50 12.80 -2.19
C ASN A 228 -2.03 11.42 -2.56
N GLU A 229 -3.13 11.32 -3.31
CA GLU A 229 -3.64 10.07 -3.85
C GLU A 229 -2.62 9.41 -4.78
N ALA A 230 -2.03 10.18 -5.71
CA ALA A 230 -1.03 9.67 -6.63
C ALA A 230 0.21 9.12 -5.91
N LEU A 231 0.68 9.76 -4.84
CA LEU A 231 1.80 9.30 -4.04
C LEU A 231 1.52 7.97 -3.30
N THR A 232 0.26 7.55 -3.12
CA THR A 232 -0.06 6.21 -2.61
C THR A 232 0.27 5.12 -3.63
N ILE A 233 0.21 5.46 -4.91
CA ILE A 233 0.46 4.54 -6.03
C ILE A 233 1.90 4.64 -6.52
N ILE A 234 2.46 5.85 -6.54
CA ILE A 234 3.81 6.16 -6.98
C ILE A 234 4.61 6.77 -5.80
N PRO A 235 4.93 5.96 -4.79
CA PRO A 235 5.66 6.45 -3.63
C PRO A 235 7.06 6.92 -4.03
N ASN A 236 7.54 8.00 -3.39
CA ASN A 236 8.88 8.58 -3.60
C ASN A 236 9.13 9.16 -5.02
N ASP A 237 8.07 9.49 -5.77
CA ASP A 237 8.23 10.20 -7.03
C ASP A 237 8.67 11.65 -6.76
N ALA A 238 9.81 12.04 -7.33
CA ALA A 238 10.43 13.34 -7.07
C ALA A 238 9.59 14.51 -7.61
N ASP A 239 8.99 14.37 -8.80
CA ASP A 239 8.21 15.45 -9.42
C ASP A 239 6.91 15.69 -8.65
N LEU A 240 6.23 14.61 -8.20
CA LEU A 240 5.04 14.73 -7.36
C LEU A 240 5.37 15.33 -5.98
N ALA A 241 6.50 14.95 -5.39
CA ALA A 241 6.94 15.50 -4.11
C ALA A 241 7.28 17.00 -4.21
N GLU A 242 7.95 17.42 -5.29
CA GLU A 242 8.25 18.82 -5.56
C GLU A 242 6.97 19.64 -5.75
N ARG A 243 6.02 19.12 -6.55
CA ARG A 243 4.72 19.77 -6.75
C ARG A 243 3.93 19.90 -5.46
N LYS A 244 3.92 18.84 -4.65
CA LYS A 244 3.29 18.86 -3.33
C LYS A 244 3.84 20.01 -2.49
N SER A 245 5.16 20.08 -2.32
CA SER A 245 5.82 21.13 -1.54
C SER A 245 5.48 22.54 -2.07
N THR A 246 5.49 22.70 -3.39
CA THR A 246 5.14 23.97 -4.04
C THR A 246 3.70 24.38 -3.74
N TYR A 247 2.76 23.44 -3.89
CA TYR A 247 1.34 23.75 -3.67
C TYR A 247 0.99 23.91 -2.19
N GLU A 248 1.66 23.23 -1.28
CA GLU A 248 1.53 23.46 0.17
C GLU A 248 1.92 24.89 0.52
N LYS A 249 3.04 25.38 -0.04
CA LYS A 249 3.48 26.77 0.15
C LYS A 249 2.47 27.78 -0.41
N LEU A 250 2.04 27.59 -1.66
CA LEU A 250 1.07 28.47 -2.31
C LEU A 250 -0.29 28.47 -1.61
N ASN A 251 -0.75 27.32 -1.14
CA ASN A 251 -2.00 27.20 -0.37
C ASN A 251 -1.93 27.96 0.96
N LYS A 252 -0.79 27.90 1.64
CA LYS A 252 -0.55 28.68 2.86
C LYS A 252 -0.54 30.17 2.58
N GLU A 253 0.20 30.61 1.55
CA GLU A 253 0.26 32.02 1.14
C GLU A 253 -1.13 32.57 0.76
N LYS A 254 -1.95 31.77 0.03
CA LYS A 254 -3.33 32.13 -0.30
C LYS A 254 -4.17 32.30 0.96
N ALA A 255 -4.12 31.34 1.88
CA ALA A 255 -4.88 31.38 3.14
C ALA A 255 -4.47 32.59 4.01
N GLU A 256 -3.17 32.91 4.07
CA GLU A 256 -2.68 34.08 4.79
C GLU A 256 -3.15 35.40 4.13
N ALA A 257 -3.13 35.45 2.80
CA ALA A 257 -3.63 36.65 2.07
C ALA A 257 -5.14 36.83 2.25
N GLU A 258 -5.93 35.75 2.19
CA GLU A 258 -7.38 35.77 2.43
C GLU A 258 -7.69 36.20 3.86
N LYS A 259 -6.95 35.67 4.84
CA LYS A 259 -7.09 36.06 6.25
C LYS A 259 -6.78 37.54 6.44
N LYS A 260 -5.69 38.04 5.82
CA LYS A 260 -5.34 39.46 5.89
C LYS A 260 -6.42 40.35 5.28
N LYS A 261 -6.93 39.99 4.10
CA LYS A 261 -8.03 40.72 3.46
C LYS A 261 -9.28 40.74 4.34
N MET A 262 -9.67 39.62 4.92
CA MET A 262 -10.81 39.53 5.83
C MET A 262 -10.63 40.43 7.07
N ILE A 263 -9.43 40.43 7.67
CA ILE A 263 -9.11 41.31 8.82
C ILE A 263 -9.25 42.79 8.44
N GLU A 264 -8.75 43.20 7.27
CA GLU A 264 -8.89 44.57 6.80
C GLU A 264 -10.37 44.95 6.56
N GLU A 265 -11.17 44.05 6.01
CA GLU A 265 -12.61 44.24 5.84
C GLU A 265 -13.34 44.39 7.20
N LEU A 266 -12.94 43.61 8.21
CA LEU A 266 -13.50 43.69 9.57
C LEU A 266 -13.09 45.00 10.25
N LYS A 267 -11.83 45.43 10.09
CA LYS A 267 -11.37 46.76 10.58
C LYS A 267 -12.15 47.90 9.95
N ALA A 268 -12.45 47.83 8.66
CA ALA A 268 -13.23 48.87 7.96
C ALA A 268 -14.71 48.95 8.41
N LYS A 269 -15.27 47.86 8.98
CA LYS A 269 -16.65 47.79 9.46
C LYS A 269 -16.84 48.23 10.92
N GLN A 270 -15.78 48.64 11.60
CA GLN A 270 -15.90 49.08 12.99
C GLN A 270 -16.82 50.29 13.07
N GLU A 271 -17.66 50.36 14.07
CA GLU A 271 -18.63 51.43 14.36
C GLU A 271 -18.10 52.40 15.41
N VAL A 272 -17.22 51.91 16.29
CA VAL A 272 -16.50 52.67 17.30
C VAL A 272 -15.03 52.23 17.28
N VAL A 273 -14.11 53.17 17.25
CA VAL A 273 -12.68 52.87 17.08
C VAL A 273 -11.83 53.49 18.18
N VAL A 274 -10.77 52.81 18.56
CA VAL A 274 -9.70 53.42 19.36
C VAL A 274 -8.81 54.21 18.44
N ILE A 275 -8.65 55.49 18.73
CA ILE A 275 -7.78 56.39 17.92
C ILE A 275 -6.44 56.70 18.59
N ASP A 276 -6.35 56.53 19.91
CA ASP A 276 -5.11 56.62 20.68
C ASP A 276 -5.22 55.79 21.96
N ALA A 277 -4.10 55.20 22.36
CA ALA A 277 -4.04 54.46 23.64
C ALA A 277 -2.63 54.64 24.22
N ARG A 278 -2.54 55.15 25.42
CA ARG A 278 -1.26 55.47 26.04
C ARG A 278 -1.28 55.26 27.55
N VAL A 279 -0.10 55.06 28.12
CA VAL A 279 0.09 55.05 29.56
C VAL A 279 0.23 56.48 30.06
N THR A 280 -0.62 56.90 31.01
CA THR A 280 -0.55 58.15 31.70
C THR A 280 -0.48 57.92 33.21
N SER A 281 -0.47 58.96 34.02
CA SER A 281 -0.58 58.86 35.47
C SER A 281 -1.65 59.77 35.98
N ASP A 282 -2.36 59.32 37.02
CA ASP A 282 -3.28 60.16 37.74
C ASP A 282 -2.55 61.10 38.75
N TRP A 283 -3.29 61.85 39.52
CA TRP A 283 -2.76 62.77 40.50
C TRP A 283 -2.10 62.08 41.72
N LEU A 284 -2.33 60.76 41.89
CA LEU A 284 -1.67 59.86 42.88
C LEU A 284 -0.44 59.17 42.29
N HIS A 285 -0.06 59.46 41.04
CA HIS A 285 0.99 58.82 40.31
C HIS A 285 0.75 57.36 39.97
N SER A 286 -0.55 56.88 40.02
CA SER A 286 -0.91 55.54 39.54
C SER A 286 -0.85 55.47 38.02
N GLU A 287 -0.40 54.35 37.49
CA GLU A 287 -0.35 54.11 36.03
C GLU A 287 -1.79 53.91 35.48
N ILE A 288 -2.16 54.69 34.48
CA ILE A 288 -3.52 54.69 33.90
C ILE A 288 -3.42 54.39 32.39
N ALA A 289 -4.30 53.50 31.92
CA ALA A 289 -4.58 53.27 30.50
C ALA A 289 -5.52 54.35 29.99
N GLU A 290 -5.02 55.46 29.44
CA GLU A 290 -5.84 56.44 28.77
C GLU A 290 -6.14 55.98 27.35
N ILE A 291 -7.41 55.74 27.02
CA ILE A 291 -7.83 55.21 25.72
C ILE A 291 -8.82 56.20 25.09
N LEU A 292 -8.43 56.77 23.98
CA LEU A 292 -9.27 57.68 23.21
C LEU A 292 -10.11 56.91 22.21
N VAL A 293 -11.40 57.06 22.31
CA VAL A 293 -12.39 56.36 21.52
C VAL A 293 -13.18 57.32 20.67
N LYS A 294 -13.37 57.00 19.38
CA LYS A 294 -14.19 57.79 18.45
C LYS A 294 -15.41 56.98 18.01
N ASN A 295 -16.60 57.59 18.15
CA ASN A 295 -17.81 57.06 17.55
C ASN A 295 -17.88 57.46 16.06
N ILE A 296 -17.72 56.46 15.16
CA ILE A 296 -17.81 56.68 13.71
C ILE A 296 -19.14 56.15 13.14
N SER A 297 -20.05 55.65 14.03
CA SER A 297 -21.40 55.27 13.64
C SER A 297 -22.32 56.52 13.57
N ASN A 298 -23.53 56.31 13.06
CA ASN A 298 -24.59 57.33 13.04
C ASN A 298 -25.53 57.27 14.27
N LYS A 299 -25.18 56.47 15.29
CA LYS A 299 -25.97 56.24 16.50
C LYS A 299 -25.26 56.82 17.73
N VAL A 300 -26.04 57.20 18.74
CA VAL A 300 -25.46 57.65 19.98
C VAL A 300 -25.08 56.45 20.86
N VAL A 301 -23.81 56.37 21.23
CA VAL A 301 -23.28 55.31 22.09
C VAL A 301 -23.73 55.57 23.54
N LYS A 302 -24.21 54.56 24.22
CA LYS A 302 -24.58 54.58 25.64
C LYS A 302 -23.50 53.98 26.53
N LYS A 303 -22.92 52.87 26.04
CA LYS A 303 -21.90 52.12 26.75
C LYS A 303 -21.02 51.41 25.77
N TYR A 304 -19.74 51.25 26.09
CA TYR A 304 -18.84 50.36 25.36
C TYR A 304 -17.98 49.52 26.29
N ILE A 305 -17.53 48.38 25.77
CA ILE A 305 -16.52 47.53 26.37
C ILE A 305 -15.24 47.64 25.51
N VAL A 306 -14.13 47.93 26.17
CA VAL A 306 -12.82 48.02 25.55
C VAL A 306 -11.86 47.07 26.20
N GLY A 307 -11.13 46.32 25.37
CA GLY A 307 -9.97 45.51 25.82
C GLY A 307 -8.68 46.28 25.63
N TRP A 308 -7.71 46.04 26.53
CA TRP A 308 -6.33 46.57 26.34
C TRP A 308 -5.30 45.56 26.80
N MET A 309 -4.10 45.71 26.24
CA MET A 309 -2.90 44.97 26.60
C MET A 309 -1.76 45.95 26.87
N ALA A 310 -0.97 45.65 27.89
CA ALA A 310 0.10 46.51 28.38
C ALA A 310 1.46 45.92 28.02
N PHE A 311 2.46 46.81 27.72
CA PHE A 311 3.80 46.41 27.32
C PHE A 311 4.83 47.25 28.02
N ASP A 312 6.00 46.66 28.27
CA ASP A 312 7.16 47.35 28.85
C ASP A 312 7.88 48.25 27.77
N LYS A 313 8.98 48.85 28.18
CA LYS A 313 9.80 49.71 27.31
C LYS A 313 10.41 48.97 26.10
N ASN A 314 10.51 47.62 26.20
CA ASN A 314 11.11 46.76 25.17
C ASN A 314 10.04 46.08 24.32
N ASN A 315 8.78 46.49 24.41
CA ASN A 315 7.61 45.91 23.73
C ASN A 315 7.22 44.49 24.19
N TYR A 316 7.70 43.99 25.36
CA TYR A 316 7.24 42.72 25.91
C TYR A 316 5.94 42.92 26.67
N PRO A 317 4.97 41.96 26.57
CA PRO A 317 3.70 42.05 27.27
C PRO A 317 3.90 42.00 28.78
N VAL A 318 3.20 42.85 29.51
CA VAL A 318 3.16 42.86 30.98
C VAL A 318 1.73 42.67 31.47
N LYS A 319 1.58 42.01 32.61
CA LYS A 319 0.28 41.86 33.21
C LYS A 319 -0.11 43.19 33.91
N SER A 320 -1.36 43.63 33.72
CA SER A 320 -1.90 44.85 34.35
C SER A 320 -3.10 44.54 35.23
N GLY A 321 -3.37 45.41 36.22
CA GLY A 321 -4.45 45.29 37.17
C GLY A 321 -3.98 44.98 38.58
N TRP A 322 -4.70 45.44 39.61
CA TRP A 322 -4.32 45.32 41.02
C TRP A 322 -4.61 43.90 41.60
N VAL A 323 -5.84 43.44 41.45
CA VAL A 323 -6.30 42.25 42.17
C VAL A 323 -6.03 40.98 41.39
N PHE A 324 -6.23 41.00 40.07
CA PHE A 324 -6.01 39.89 39.16
C PHE A 324 -5.22 40.39 37.93
N PRO A 325 -3.90 40.46 38.01
CA PRO A 325 -3.09 40.92 36.88
C PRO A 325 -3.19 39.95 35.71
N GLU A 326 -3.59 40.44 34.53
CA GLU A 326 -3.74 39.69 33.30
C GLU A 326 -3.08 40.41 32.12
N TYR A 327 -2.74 39.67 31.05
CA TYR A 327 -2.20 40.24 29.84
C TYR A 327 -3.26 40.97 29.00
N LEU A 328 -4.50 40.52 29.05
CA LEU A 328 -5.65 41.20 28.47
C LEU A 328 -6.57 41.63 29.59
N LYS A 329 -6.89 42.93 29.66
CA LYS A 329 -7.89 43.50 30.57
C LYS A 329 -9.02 44.05 29.73
N GLU A 330 -10.24 43.97 30.31
CA GLU A 330 -11.43 44.59 29.72
C GLU A 330 -12.02 45.58 30.72
N GLY A 331 -12.48 46.71 30.19
CA GLY A 331 -13.15 47.76 30.96
C GLY A 331 -14.44 48.19 30.30
N VAL A 332 -15.36 48.60 31.13
CA VAL A 332 -16.67 49.12 30.71
C VAL A 332 -16.67 50.62 30.92
N ALA A 333 -17.11 51.37 29.91
CA ALA A 333 -17.34 52.81 30.00
C ALA A 333 -18.79 53.11 29.66
N GLU A 334 -19.52 53.68 30.63
CA GLU A 334 -20.87 54.18 30.46
C GLU A 334 -20.79 55.71 30.20
N ILE A 335 -20.89 56.11 28.95
CA ILE A 335 -20.70 57.48 28.52
C ILE A 335 -21.48 57.72 27.24
N ASN A 336 -22.14 58.87 27.16
CA ASN A 336 -22.87 59.32 25.99
C ASN A 336 -21.86 59.84 24.96
N ILE A 337 -21.72 59.15 23.80
CA ILE A 337 -20.83 59.59 22.72
C ILE A 337 -21.67 59.85 21.47
N GLN A 338 -21.70 61.11 21.05
CA GLN A 338 -22.40 61.51 19.83
C GLN A 338 -21.67 60.99 18.55
N PRO A 339 -22.39 60.84 17.44
CA PRO A 339 -21.73 60.55 16.16
C PRO A 339 -20.61 61.51 15.86
N GLY A 340 -19.40 61.00 15.56
CA GLY A 340 -18.20 61.78 15.27
C GLY A 340 -17.41 62.24 16.50
N GLU A 341 -17.95 62.12 17.71
CA GLU A 341 -17.31 62.55 18.94
C GLU A 341 -16.16 61.67 19.38
N ILE A 342 -15.17 62.29 20.03
CA ILE A 342 -14.00 61.60 20.63
C ILE A 342 -14.06 61.80 22.13
N VAL A 343 -13.93 60.73 22.87
CA VAL A 343 -13.95 60.70 24.34
C VAL A 343 -12.75 59.97 24.91
N GLY A 344 -12.55 60.03 26.24
CA GLY A 344 -11.52 59.28 26.96
C GLY A 344 -10.31 60.13 27.41
N ARG A 345 -10.23 61.39 26.99
CA ARG A 345 -9.13 62.26 27.41
C ARG A 345 -9.24 62.62 28.89
N GLY A 346 -8.17 62.36 29.66
CA GLY A 346 -8.10 62.61 31.09
C GLY A 346 -8.83 61.55 31.96
N TYR A 347 -9.30 60.51 31.34
CA TYR A 347 -9.92 59.35 32.00
C TYR A 347 -9.25 58.07 31.53
N GLY A 348 -9.25 57.06 32.38
CA GLY A 348 -8.65 55.81 31.98
C GLY A 348 -8.89 54.68 32.98
N PHE A 349 -8.35 53.53 32.65
CA PHE A 349 -8.43 52.32 33.46
C PHE A 349 -7.10 52.10 34.20
N ASP A 350 -7.22 51.69 35.47
CA ASP A 350 -6.06 51.46 36.32
C ASP A 350 -5.24 50.27 35.83
N LEU A 351 -3.93 50.49 35.63
CA LEU A 351 -2.96 49.46 35.22
C LEU A 351 -2.32 48.76 36.41
N GLY A 352 -2.56 49.21 37.67
CA GLY A 352 -1.80 48.77 38.82
C GLY A 352 -0.31 49.20 38.70
N ASN A 353 0.57 48.58 39.44
CA ASN A 353 2.01 48.79 39.34
C ASN A 353 2.61 47.85 38.26
N SER A 354 2.07 47.91 37.05
CA SER A 354 2.46 47.01 35.93
C SER A 354 3.83 47.26 35.35
N GLY A 355 4.35 48.49 35.51
CA GLY A 355 5.54 48.95 34.84
C GLY A 355 5.34 49.15 33.33
N ALA A 356 4.11 49.22 32.87
CA ALA A 356 3.73 49.45 31.50
C ALA A 356 4.31 50.77 30.96
N LYS A 357 4.73 50.79 29.74
CA LYS A 357 5.17 52.01 29.00
C LYS A 357 4.36 52.23 27.75
N LYS A 358 3.71 51.18 27.26
CA LYS A 358 2.83 51.24 26.09
C LYS A 358 1.58 50.41 26.38
N ILE A 359 0.49 50.77 25.74
CA ILE A 359 -0.72 49.97 25.66
C ILE A 359 -1.24 50.00 24.24
N ILE A 360 -1.94 48.92 23.88
CA ILE A 360 -2.83 48.85 22.72
C ILE A 360 -4.22 48.56 23.20
N ALA A 361 -5.23 48.98 22.47
CA ALA A 361 -6.63 48.76 22.87
C ALA A 361 -7.51 48.55 21.65
N CYS A 362 -8.61 47.83 21.86
CA CYS A 362 -9.62 47.56 20.84
C CYS A 362 -11.00 47.52 21.45
N ILE A 363 -12.00 48.09 20.80
CA ILE A 363 -13.40 48.01 21.23
C ILE A 363 -13.90 46.60 21.01
N LYS A 364 -14.56 46.06 22.02
CA LYS A 364 -15.18 44.71 21.98
C LYS A 364 -16.66 44.78 21.64
N GLU A 365 -17.41 45.61 22.37
CA GLU A 365 -18.88 45.68 22.26
C GLU A 365 -19.31 47.14 22.47
N VAL A 366 -20.38 47.53 21.82
CA VAL A 366 -21.04 48.83 21.99
C VAL A 366 -22.54 48.63 22.19
N GLU A 367 -23.15 49.34 23.16
CA GLU A 367 -24.58 49.48 23.34
C GLU A 367 -25.00 50.88 23.01
N TYR A 368 -26.00 51.04 22.17
CA TYR A 368 -26.56 52.32 21.75
C TYR A 368 -27.78 52.71 22.52
N TYR A 369 -28.16 53.98 22.54
CA TYR A 369 -29.37 54.47 23.21
C TYR A 369 -30.66 53.97 22.58
N ASP A 370 -30.63 53.54 21.33
CA ASP A 370 -31.78 52.88 20.66
C ASP A 370 -32.00 51.43 21.11
N GLY A 371 -31.17 50.93 22.03
CA GLY A 371 -31.19 49.58 22.55
C GLY A 371 -30.49 48.53 21.67
N SER A 372 -29.97 48.93 20.50
CA SER A 372 -29.18 48.03 19.66
C SER A 372 -27.77 47.85 20.23
N LYS A 373 -27.13 46.72 19.81
CA LYS A 373 -25.74 46.43 20.16
C LYS A 373 -24.96 46.16 18.93
N TRP A 374 -23.67 46.51 18.98
CA TRP A 374 -22.69 46.15 17.98
C TRP A 374 -21.55 45.38 18.64
N TYR A 375 -21.18 44.25 18.04
CA TYR A 375 -20.07 43.40 18.46
C TYR A 375 -18.96 43.51 17.42
N ASN A 376 -17.76 43.79 17.88
CA ASN A 376 -16.61 43.96 16.98
C ASN A 376 -16.04 42.59 16.60
N GLU A 377 -16.39 42.07 15.42
CA GLU A 377 -15.88 40.82 14.92
C GLU A 377 -14.35 40.83 14.71
N TYR A 378 -13.72 42.01 14.63
CA TYR A 378 -12.25 42.13 14.59
C TYR A 378 -11.60 41.86 15.95
N TYR A 379 -12.34 42.00 17.09
CA TYR A 379 -11.78 41.92 18.44
C TYR A 379 -11.01 40.62 18.72
N ASP A 380 -11.56 39.49 18.37
CA ASP A 380 -10.92 38.19 18.63
C ASP A 380 -9.64 38.02 17.80
N TYR A 381 -9.61 38.50 16.56
CA TYR A 381 -8.39 38.49 15.74
C TYR A 381 -7.31 39.41 16.33
N TRP A 382 -7.70 40.60 16.87
CA TRP A 382 -6.80 41.51 17.56
C TRP A 382 -6.24 40.85 18.84
N VAL A 383 -7.05 40.13 19.60
CA VAL A 383 -6.60 39.39 20.79
C VAL A 383 -5.60 38.32 20.40
N ASP A 384 -5.92 37.49 19.39
CA ASP A 384 -5.04 36.43 18.91
C ASP A 384 -3.71 36.96 18.36
N GLU A 385 -3.72 38.14 17.77
CA GLU A 385 -2.53 38.76 17.24
C GLU A 385 -1.56 39.26 18.32
N HIS A 386 -2.08 39.79 19.44
CA HIS A 386 -1.25 40.54 20.38
C HIS A 386 -1.13 39.91 21.78
N LYS A 387 -2.08 39.11 22.21
CA LYS A 387 -2.05 38.56 23.56
C LYS A 387 -0.81 37.70 23.81
N GLU A 388 -0.07 38.06 24.87
CA GLU A 388 1.15 37.37 25.29
C GLU A 388 2.29 37.36 24.24
N LYS A 389 2.21 38.25 23.23
CA LYS A 389 3.22 38.37 22.18
C LYS A 389 3.83 39.76 22.24
N PRO A 390 5.16 39.88 21.95
CA PRO A 390 5.80 41.18 21.83
C PRO A 390 5.17 42.02 20.68
N LEU A 391 5.10 43.36 20.86
CA LEU A 391 4.74 44.24 19.76
C LEU A 391 5.88 44.23 18.72
N ASN A 392 5.52 44.03 17.49
CA ASN A 392 6.47 44.22 16.39
C ASN A 392 6.89 45.69 16.35
N ASN A 393 8.20 45.91 16.16
CA ASN A 393 8.73 47.27 15.89
C ASN A 393 8.47 47.54 14.39
N ASP A 394 7.30 48.10 14.07
CA ASP A 394 7.07 48.70 12.75
C ASP A 394 7.61 50.12 12.74
#